data_5ef44be3dac5364a55665a7519815061
#
_entry.id   5ef44be3dac5364a55665a7519815061
#
_cell.length_a   1.000
_cell.length_b   1.000
_cell.length_c   1.000
_cell.angle_alpha   90.00
_cell.angle_beta   90.00
_cell.angle_gamma   90.00
#
_symmetry.space_group_name_H-M   'P 1'
#
loop_
_entity.id
_entity.type
_entity.pdbx_description
1 polymer ?
#
loop_
_entity_poly.entity_id
_entity_poly.type
_entity_poly.pdbx_seq_one_letter_code
_entity_poly.pdbx_strand_id
1 'polypeptide(L)'
;MSRSPVVRKPRASSQSRIAGILAAARELLAEQGVASLSIYSVAERAQIPPSSVYHFFASVPALLEGLTADIHSAFRACLQEPIEHAQLRDWRDLSRLVEQRMLAIYAADAAARQLILAQHGLAEVTQADRQHDIELGQLMQQLFDHHFPLPQLPEDVDVFALAMELGDRVYAR
;
A
#
# COMPACT_ATOMS: atom_id res chain seq x y z
N MET A 1 -8.87 47.90 19.82
CA MET A 1 -9.15 46.48 20.10
C MET A 1 -8.57 45.65 18.97
N SER A 2 -7.38 45.13 19.16
CA SER A 2 -6.65 44.35 18.17
C SER A 2 -7.07 42.88 18.28
N ARG A 3 -7.64 42.30 17.21
CA ARG A 3 -7.95 40.87 17.12
C ARG A 3 -6.64 40.12 16.80
N SER A 4 -6.19 39.31 17.74
CA SER A 4 -5.07 38.37 17.52
C SER A 4 -5.42 37.39 16.40
N PRO A 5 -4.48 37.07 15.47
CA PRO A 5 -4.74 36.12 14.41
C PRO A 5 -4.89 34.73 14.99
N VAL A 6 -5.96 34.03 14.62
CA VAL A 6 -6.17 32.60 14.92
C VAL A 6 -5.10 31.81 14.17
N VAL A 7 -4.11 31.35 14.90
CA VAL A 7 -3.09 30.41 14.37
C VAL A 7 -3.80 29.09 14.04
N ARG A 8 -4.08 28.85 12.76
CA ARG A 8 -4.54 27.55 12.27
C ARG A 8 -3.45 26.51 12.55
N LYS A 9 -3.72 25.56 13.45
CA LYS A 9 -2.88 24.38 13.63
C LYS A 9 -2.73 23.64 12.31
N PRO A 10 -1.49 23.26 11.89
CA PRO A 10 -1.20 22.86 10.55
C PRO A 10 -1.74 21.46 10.17
N ARG A 11 -1.76 21.18 8.87
CA ARG A 11 -2.04 19.88 8.21
C ARG A 11 -1.42 18.65 8.89
N ALA A 12 -0.30 18.79 9.60
CA ALA A 12 0.35 17.74 10.37
C ALA A 12 -0.58 17.03 11.38
N SER A 13 -1.54 17.73 11.99
CA SER A 13 -2.47 17.10 12.95
C SER A 13 -3.49 16.18 12.27
N SER A 14 -3.91 16.47 11.04
CA SER A 14 -4.84 15.62 10.28
C SER A 14 -4.14 14.37 9.76
N GLN A 15 -2.95 14.50 9.21
CA GLN A 15 -2.14 13.36 8.76
C GLN A 15 -1.78 12.41 9.91
N SER A 16 -1.39 12.94 11.06
CA SER A 16 -1.12 12.13 12.25
C SER A 16 -2.35 11.38 12.73
N ARG A 17 -3.55 11.99 12.65
CA ARG A 17 -4.81 11.32 13.01
C ARG A 17 -5.17 10.23 12.03
N ILE A 18 -5.06 10.47 10.73
CA ILE A 18 -5.28 9.47 9.67
C ILE A 18 -4.33 8.29 9.90
N ALA A 19 -3.04 8.54 10.11
CA ALA A 19 -2.05 7.51 10.38
C ALA A 19 -2.42 6.69 11.64
N GLY A 20 -2.88 7.33 12.72
CA GLY A 20 -3.33 6.63 13.92
C GLY A 20 -4.57 5.76 13.70
N ILE A 21 -5.54 6.22 12.90
CA ILE A 21 -6.72 5.44 12.53
C ILE A 21 -6.33 4.23 11.68
N LEU A 22 -5.48 4.42 10.67
CA LEU A 22 -5.02 3.34 9.81
C LEU A 22 -4.16 2.31 10.57
N ALA A 23 -3.34 2.76 11.52
CA ALA A 23 -2.58 1.86 12.40
C ALA A 23 -3.50 0.98 13.25
N ALA A 24 -4.53 1.58 13.89
CA ALA A 24 -5.52 0.84 14.67
C ALA A 24 -6.31 -0.16 13.81
N ALA A 25 -6.71 0.24 12.59
CA ALA A 25 -7.37 -0.64 11.64
C ALA A 25 -6.47 -1.81 11.21
N ARG A 26 -5.18 -1.54 10.98
CA ARG A 26 -4.16 -2.53 10.62
C ARG A 26 -3.97 -3.57 11.71
N GLU A 27 -3.89 -3.15 12.97
CA GLU A 27 -3.81 -4.05 14.12
C GLU A 27 -5.04 -4.96 14.24
N LEU A 28 -6.25 -4.38 14.18
CA LEU A 28 -7.50 -5.14 14.24
C LEU A 28 -7.61 -6.15 13.10
N LEU A 29 -7.25 -5.72 11.89
CA LEU A 29 -7.24 -6.60 10.72
C LEU A 29 -6.27 -7.78 10.92
N ALA A 30 -5.06 -7.50 11.41
CA ALA A 30 -4.05 -8.53 11.67
C ALA A 30 -4.49 -9.54 12.74
N GLU A 31 -5.16 -9.07 13.80
CA GLU A 31 -5.58 -9.90 14.93
C GLU A 31 -6.86 -10.70 14.66
N GLN A 32 -7.83 -10.11 13.98
CA GLN A 32 -9.20 -10.59 13.94
C GLN A 32 -9.80 -10.72 12.54
N GLY A 33 -9.08 -10.25 11.51
CA GLY A 33 -9.53 -10.28 10.12
C GLY A 33 -10.52 -9.17 9.74
N VAL A 34 -10.84 -9.11 8.45
CA VAL A 34 -11.69 -8.04 7.85
C VAL A 34 -13.08 -7.96 8.51
N ALA A 35 -13.67 -9.10 8.88
CA ALA A 35 -15.01 -9.14 9.45
C ALA A 35 -15.13 -8.41 10.81
N SER A 36 -14.03 -8.19 11.52
CA SER A 36 -14.00 -7.47 12.80
C SER A 36 -13.98 -5.95 12.65
N LEU A 37 -13.68 -5.45 11.46
CA LEU A 37 -13.53 -4.02 11.23
C LEU A 37 -14.89 -3.30 11.26
N SER A 38 -14.99 -2.33 12.14
CA SER A 38 -16.07 -1.36 12.21
C SER A 38 -15.49 0.00 12.58
N ILE A 39 -16.20 1.08 12.26
CA ILE A 39 -15.78 2.42 12.69
C ILE A 39 -15.65 2.50 14.22
N TYR A 40 -16.52 1.77 14.95
CA TYR A 40 -16.50 1.75 16.42
C TYR A 40 -15.28 0.98 16.97
N SER A 41 -14.99 -0.22 16.45
CA SER A 41 -13.82 -1.01 16.90
C SER A 41 -12.50 -0.28 16.62
N VAL A 42 -12.41 0.39 15.47
CA VAL A 42 -11.23 1.20 15.13
C VAL A 42 -11.11 2.44 16.01
N ALA A 43 -12.22 3.13 16.29
CA ALA A 43 -12.24 4.29 17.20
C ALA A 43 -11.80 3.90 18.62
N GLU A 44 -12.29 2.76 19.12
CA GLU A 44 -11.90 2.22 20.42
C GLU A 44 -10.41 1.89 20.47
N ARG A 45 -9.89 1.16 19.47
CA ARG A 45 -8.46 0.81 19.37
C ARG A 45 -7.58 2.06 19.26
N ALA A 46 -7.98 3.05 18.46
CA ALA A 46 -7.28 4.32 18.30
C ALA A 46 -7.44 5.28 19.49
N GLN A 47 -8.30 4.95 20.47
CA GLN A 47 -8.62 5.78 21.62
C GLN A 47 -9.14 7.19 21.24
N ILE A 48 -9.98 7.25 20.22
CA ILE A 48 -10.62 8.49 19.75
C ILE A 48 -12.14 8.31 19.62
N PRO A 49 -12.94 9.39 19.66
CA PRO A 49 -14.38 9.28 19.42
C PRO A 49 -14.69 8.74 18.01
N PRO A 50 -15.76 7.91 17.84
CA PRO A 50 -16.18 7.43 16.51
C PRO A 50 -16.43 8.56 15.50
N SER A 51 -16.93 9.72 15.96
CA SER A 51 -17.11 10.91 15.13
C SER A 51 -15.82 11.42 14.52
N SER A 52 -14.68 11.21 15.18
CA SER A 52 -13.36 11.55 14.64
C SER A 52 -12.95 10.60 13.51
N VAL A 53 -13.30 9.31 13.60
CA VAL A 53 -13.05 8.36 12.50
C VAL A 53 -13.97 8.68 11.32
N TYR A 54 -15.28 8.89 11.57
CA TYR A 54 -16.24 9.27 10.53
C TYR A 54 -15.87 10.55 9.78
N HIS A 55 -15.17 11.48 10.44
CA HIS A 55 -14.67 12.70 9.79
C HIS A 55 -13.67 12.41 8.65
N PHE A 56 -12.88 11.35 8.77
CA PHE A 56 -11.86 10.96 7.77
C PHE A 56 -12.32 9.82 6.87
N PHE A 57 -13.08 8.88 7.42
CA PHE A 57 -13.54 7.68 6.73
C PHE A 57 -15.04 7.49 6.98
N ALA A 58 -15.84 7.80 5.97
CA ALA A 58 -17.31 7.79 6.08
C ALA A 58 -17.90 6.38 6.28
N SER A 59 -17.14 5.33 5.97
CA SER A 59 -17.58 3.93 6.02
C SER A 59 -16.41 2.98 6.17
N VAL A 60 -16.67 1.71 6.47
CA VAL A 60 -15.65 0.65 6.50
C VAL A 60 -15.01 0.45 5.11
N PRO A 61 -15.74 0.41 3.98
CA PRO A 61 -15.13 0.43 2.66
C PRO A 61 -14.13 1.58 2.45
N ALA A 62 -14.50 2.81 2.78
CA ALA A 62 -13.61 3.96 2.66
C ALA A 62 -12.35 3.84 3.56
N LEU A 63 -12.50 3.23 4.75
CA LEU A 63 -11.36 2.92 5.62
C LEU A 63 -10.44 1.86 5.00
N LEU A 64 -11.00 0.82 4.41
CA LEU A 64 -10.25 -0.23 3.70
C LEU A 64 -9.52 0.31 2.47
N GLU A 65 -10.17 1.19 1.69
CA GLU A 65 -9.50 1.91 0.59
C GLU A 65 -8.30 2.72 1.09
N GLY A 66 -8.49 3.46 2.19
CA GLY A 66 -7.40 4.23 2.81
C GLY A 66 -6.24 3.33 3.29
N LEU A 67 -6.56 2.18 3.88
CA LEU A 67 -5.56 1.21 4.34
C LEU A 67 -4.84 0.55 3.16
N THR A 68 -5.56 0.19 2.10
CA THR A 68 -5.00 -0.33 0.85
C THR A 68 -4.04 0.69 0.22
N ALA A 69 -4.43 1.96 0.15
CA ALA A 69 -3.58 3.03 -0.39
C ALA A 69 -2.29 3.22 0.43
N ASP A 70 -2.36 3.05 1.76
CA ASP A 70 -1.18 3.12 2.65
C ASP A 70 -0.24 1.93 2.42
N ILE A 71 -0.77 0.72 2.25
CA ILE A 71 -0.02 -0.48 1.88
C ILE A 71 0.65 -0.30 0.50
N HIS A 72 -0.10 0.15 -0.49
CA HIS A 72 0.42 0.45 -1.83
C HIS A 72 1.55 1.49 -1.80
N SER A 73 1.46 2.47 -0.88
CA SER A 73 2.54 3.45 -0.68
C SER A 73 3.84 2.79 -0.19
N ALA A 74 3.75 1.76 0.67
CA ALA A 74 4.91 1.01 1.12
C ALA A 74 5.57 0.21 -0.03
N PHE A 75 4.79 -0.41 -0.91
CA PHE A 75 5.31 -1.08 -2.10
C PHE A 75 6.01 -0.11 -3.06
N ARG A 76 5.41 1.06 -3.32
CA ARG A 76 6.08 2.09 -4.15
C ARG A 76 7.39 2.55 -3.52
N ALA A 77 7.40 2.78 -2.22
CA ALA A 77 8.61 3.20 -1.51
C ALA A 77 9.73 2.16 -1.61
N CYS A 78 9.42 0.87 -1.51
CA CYS A 78 10.44 -0.19 -1.60
C CYS A 78 11.09 -0.29 -2.99
N LEU A 79 10.36 0.02 -4.07
CA LEU A 79 10.92 0.09 -5.43
C LEU A 79 11.80 1.33 -5.64
N GLN A 80 11.55 2.40 -4.87
CA GLN A 80 12.32 3.64 -4.94
C GLN A 80 13.56 3.64 -4.03
N GLU A 81 13.74 2.60 -3.21
CA GLU A 81 14.96 2.46 -2.40
C GLU A 81 16.21 2.36 -3.30
N PRO A 82 17.29 3.07 -2.97
CA PRO A 82 18.52 3.03 -3.76
C PRO A 82 19.04 1.61 -3.98
N ILE A 83 19.54 1.35 -5.18
CA ILE A 83 20.16 0.10 -5.56
C ILE A 83 21.55 0.39 -6.12
N GLU A 84 22.57 -0.23 -5.54
CA GLU A 84 23.94 -0.13 -6.00
C GLU A 84 24.13 -1.03 -7.23
N HIS A 85 24.26 -0.43 -8.42
CA HIS A 85 24.41 -1.16 -9.68
C HIS A 85 25.58 -2.16 -9.64
N ALA A 86 26.67 -1.82 -8.94
CA ALA A 86 27.84 -2.70 -8.80
C ALA A 86 27.55 -4.04 -8.08
N GLN A 87 26.42 -4.14 -7.39
CA GLN A 87 25.97 -5.38 -6.73
C GLN A 87 25.16 -6.28 -7.68
N LEU A 88 24.78 -5.80 -8.86
CA LEU A 88 23.96 -6.51 -9.83
C LEU A 88 24.85 -7.06 -10.97
N ARG A 89 24.82 -8.35 -11.18
CA ARG A 89 25.53 -9.02 -12.30
C ARG A 89 24.65 -9.03 -13.56
N ASP A 90 23.37 -9.21 -13.39
CA ASP A 90 22.39 -9.25 -14.47
C ASP A 90 20.99 -8.83 -13.97
N TRP A 91 20.03 -8.76 -14.88
CA TRP A 91 18.65 -8.40 -14.57
C TRP A 91 17.97 -9.37 -13.58
N ARG A 92 18.43 -10.62 -13.46
CA ARG A 92 17.88 -11.60 -12.52
C ARG A 92 18.24 -11.26 -11.07
N ASP A 93 19.44 -10.68 -10.84
CA ASP A 93 19.81 -10.20 -9.52
C ASP A 93 18.92 -9.03 -9.10
N LEU A 94 18.60 -8.12 -10.03
CA LEU A 94 17.63 -7.04 -9.79
C LEU A 94 16.24 -7.59 -9.50
N SER A 95 15.75 -8.55 -10.29
CA SER A 95 14.46 -9.21 -10.08
C SER A 95 14.37 -9.85 -8.69
N ARG A 96 15.39 -10.61 -8.28
CA ARG A 96 15.43 -11.22 -6.94
C ARG A 96 15.43 -10.18 -5.81
N LEU A 97 16.16 -9.08 -5.99
CA LEU A 97 16.21 -8.01 -5.00
C LEU A 97 14.84 -7.36 -4.84
N VAL A 98 14.17 -7.03 -5.94
CA VAL A 98 12.80 -6.47 -5.93
C VAL A 98 11.84 -7.45 -5.25
N GLU A 99 11.85 -8.71 -5.66
CA GLU A 99 11.03 -9.76 -5.06
C GLU A 99 11.26 -9.88 -3.55
N GLN A 100 12.50 -9.90 -3.10
CA GLN A 100 12.84 -9.97 -1.68
C GLN A 100 12.30 -8.76 -0.89
N ARG A 101 12.39 -7.55 -1.46
CA ARG A 101 11.84 -6.33 -0.84
C ARG A 101 10.32 -6.39 -0.73
N MET A 102 9.63 -6.83 -1.78
CA MET A 102 8.16 -6.97 -1.77
C MET A 102 7.71 -8.06 -0.79
N LEU A 103 8.37 -9.21 -0.78
CA LEU A 103 8.10 -10.27 0.19
C LEU A 103 8.33 -9.83 1.64
N ALA A 104 9.32 -8.97 1.89
CA ALA A 104 9.56 -8.43 3.22
C ALA A 104 8.39 -7.57 3.72
N ILE A 105 7.70 -6.84 2.84
CA ILE A 105 6.47 -6.10 3.20
C ILE A 105 5.38 -7.08 3.63
N TYR A 106 5.10 -8.11 2.83
CA TYR A 106 4.12 -9.13 3.18
C TYR A 106 4.50 -9.89 4.46
N ALA A 107 5.78 -10.14 4.71
CA ALA A 107 6.24 -10.80 5.94
C ALA A 107 6.01 -9.93 7.18
N ALA A 108 6.25 -8.62 7.05
CA ALA A 108 6.12 -7.67 8.15
C ALA A 108 4.68 -7.23 8.42
N ASP A 109 3.80 -7.25 7.40
CA ASP A 109 2.46 -6.69 7.47
C ASP A 109 1.38 -7.75 7.20
N ALA A 110 0.74 -8.22 8.26
CA ALA A 110 -0.38 -9.16 8.17
C ALA A 110 -1.61 -8.53 7.48
N ALA A 111 -1.81 -7.21 7.60
CA ALA A 111 -2.90 -6.52 6.93
C ALA A 111 -2.68 -6.50 5.41
N ALA A 112 -1.45 -6.29 4.94
CA ALA A 112 -1.11 -6.39 3.52
C ALA A 112 -1.46 -7.79 2.96
N ARG A 113 -1.09 -8.87 3.68
CA ARG A 113 -1.47 -10.23 3.27
C ARG A 113 -2.98 -10.43 3.20
N GLN A 114 -3.72 -9.92 4.17
CA GLN A 114 -5.17 -10.11 4.22
C GLN A 114 -5.93 -9.28 3.19
N LEU A 115 -5.49 -8.06 2.90
CA LEU A 115 -6.16 -7.18 1.94
C LEU A 115 -5.77 -7.47 0.49
N ILE A 116 -4.49 -7.67 0.23
CA ILE A 116 -3.98 -7.84 -1.14
C ILE A 116 -4.04 -9.30 -1.55
N LEU A 117 -3.43 -10.21 -0.77
CA LEU A 117 -3.29 -11.61 -1.17
C LEU A 117 -4.56 -12.43 -0.97
N ALA A 118 -5.35 -12.18 0.07
CA ALA A 118 -6.53 -12.98 0.36
C ALA A 118 -7.77 -12.65 -0.50
N GLN A 119 -7.70 -11.64 -1.37
CA GLN A 119 -8.71 -11.24 -2.36
C GLN A 119 -10.15 -11.27 -1.80
N HIS A 120 -10.45 -10.43 -0.83
CA HIS A 120 -11.72 -10.47 -0.09
C HIS A 120 -12.97 -10.00 -0.84
N GLY A 121 -12.90 -9.89 -2.18
CA GLY A 121 -14.08 -9.64 -3.01
C GLY A 121 -14.74 -8.27 -2.83
N LEU A 122 -14.07 -7.33 -2.18
CA LEU A 122 -14.51 -5.93 -2.12
C LEU A 122 -14.13 -5.26 -3.44
N ALA A 123 -15.14 -4.83 -4.20
CA ALA A 123 -14.93 -4.24 -5.52
C ALA A 123 -13.99 -3.03 -5.49
N GLU A 124 -14.10 -2.22 -4.43
CA GLU A 124 -13.28 -1.02 -4.21
C GLU A 124 -11.80 -1.38 -4.02
N VAL A 125 -11.51 -2.40 -3.23
CA VAL A 125 -10.13 -2.91 -3.01
C VAL A 125 -9.57 -3.48 -4.30
N THR A 126 -10.34 -4.31 -5.01
CA THR A 126 -9.93 -4.93 -6.28
C THR A 126 -9.63 -3.88 -7.36
N GLN A 127 -10.42 -2.82 -7.45
CA GLN A 127 -10.18 -1.74 -8.42
C GLN A 127 -8.92 -0.94 -8.06
N ALA A 128 -8.73 -0.61 -6.78
CA ALA A 128 -7.55 0.09 -6.30
C ALA A 128 -6.28 -0.75 -6.52
N ASP A 129 -6.37 -2.06 -6.31
CA ASP A 129 -5.29 -3.02 -6.49
C ASP A 129 -4.84 -3.10 -7.95
N ARG A 130 -5.78 -3.23 -8.89
CA ARG A 130 -5.46 -3.22 -10.33
C ARG A 130 -4.76 -1.93 -10.78
N GLN A 131 -5.23 -0.78 -10.29
CA GLN A 131 -4.61 0.50 -10.62
C GLN A 131 -3.18 0.55 -10.06
N HIS A 132 -3.00 0.02 -8.86
CA HIS A 132 -1.70 -0.08 -8.22
C HIS A 132 -0.73 -0.99 -8.99
N ASP A 133 -1.18 -2.16 -9.48
CA ASP A 133 -0.37 -3.08 -10.29
C ASP A 133 0.18 -2.39 -11.55
N ILE A 134 -0.64 -1.57 -12.20
CA ILE A 134 -0.21 -0.77 -13.35
C ILE A 134 0.89 0.25 -12.92
N GLU A 135 0.66 0.97 -11.82
CA GLU A 135 1.62 1.97 -11.32
C GLU A 135 2.94 1.32 -10.87
N LEU A 136 2.87 0.20 -10.16
CA LEU A 136 4.05 -0.57 -9.77
C LEU A 136 4.77 -1.16 -10.98
N GLY A 137 4.02 -1.67 -11.96
CA GLY A 137 4.58 -2.16 -13.21
C GLY A 137 5.41 -1.10 -13.93
N GLN A 138 4.88 0.12 -14.02
CA GLN A 138 5.61 1.26 -14.61
C GLN A 138 6.87 1.63 -13.82
N LEU A 139 6.81 1.66 -12.48
CA LEU A 139 7.98 1.90 -11.64
C LEU A 139 9.02 0.80 -11.81
N MET A 140 8.59 -0.45 -11.89
CA MET A 140 9.47 -1.59 -12.10
C MET A 140 10.13 -1.53 -13.47
N GLN A 141 9.39 -1.20 -14.53
CA GLN A 141 9.93 -1.01 -15.86
C GLN A 141 11.03 0.07 -15.86
N GLN A 142 10.76 1.23 -15.25
CA GLN A 142 11.73 2.32 -15.14
C GLN A 142 12.99 1.88 -14.37
N LEU A 143 12.82 1.11 -13.30
CA LEU A 143 13.93 0.58 -12.50
C LEU A 143 14.80 -0.37 -13.32
N PHE A 144 14.19 -1.28 -14.09
CA PHE A 144 14.91 -2.20 -14.94
C PHE A 144 15.62 -1.48 -16.11
N ASP A 145 14.94 -0.56 -16.79
CA ASP A 145 15.52 0.25 -17.87
C ASP A 145 16.73 1.08 -17.40
N HIS A 146 16.70 1.53 -16.14
CA HIS A 146 17.80 2.29 -15.56
C HIS A 146 19.06 1.44 -15.38
N HIS A 147 18.91 0.17 -15.03
CA HIS A 147 20.04 -0.72 -14.71
C HIS A 147 20.49 -1.60 -15.88
N PHE A 148 19.58 -1.99 -16.76
CA PHE A 148 19.87 -2.94 -17.85
C PHE A 148 19.13 -2.54 -19.13
N PRO A 149 19.76 -2.74 -20.33
CA PRO A 149 19.03 -2.61 -21.58
C PRO A 149 17.95 -3.71 -21.65
N LEU A 150 16.68 -3.31 -21.71
CA LEU A 150 15.59 -4.24 -21.89
C LEU A 150 15.47 -4.70 -23.35
N PRO A 151 15.07 -5.96 -23.60
CA PRO A 151 14.70 -6.41 -24.93
C PRO A 151 13.43 -5.67 -25.39
N GLN A 152 13.14 -5.72 -26.68
CA GLN A 152 11.87 -5.25 -27.19
C GLN A 152 10.73 -6.09 -26.57
N LEU A 153 9.86 -5.43 -25.79
CA LEU A 153 8.71 -6.06 -25.15
C LEU A 153 7.50 -6.06 -26.11
N PRO A 154 6.54 -6.99 -25.95
CA PRO A 154 5.29 -6.96 -26.71
C PRO A 154 4.54 -5.64 -26.50
N GLU A 155 3.98 -5.08 -27.59
CA GLU A 155 3.24 -3.79 -27.52
C GLU A 155 1.82 -3.97 -27.00
N ASP A 156 1.26 -5.18 -27.10
CA ASP A 156 -0.11 -5.52 -26.74
C ASP A 156 -0.27 -6.01 -25.29
N VAL A 157 0.81 -6.17 -24.55
CA VAL A 157 0.83 -6.65 -23.16
C VAL A 157 1.72 -5.79 -22.29
N ASP A 158 1.17 -5.23 -21.23
CA ASP A 158 1.97 -4.64 -20.16
C ASP A 158 2.60 -5.76 -19.31
N VAL A 159 3.82 -6.16 -19.71
CA VAL A 159 4.54 -7.29 -19.10
C VAL A 159 4.84 -7.04 -17.61
N PHE A 160 5.11 -5.80 -17.23
CA PHE A 160 5.44 -5.47 -15.85
C PHE A 160 4.20 -5.43 -14.96
N ALA A 161 3.08 -4.85 -15.43
CA ALA A 161 1.81 -4.91 -14.71
C ALA A 161 1.32 -6.36 -14.56
N LEU A 162 1.44 -7.17 -15.61
CA LEU A 162 1.12 -8.59 -15.56
C LEU A 162 2.01 -9.35 -14.55
N ALA A 163 3.30 -9.01 -14.46
CA ALA A 163 4.21 -9.61 -13.49
C ALA A 163 3.79 -9.29 -12.04
N MET A 164 3.29 -8.07 -11.76
CA MET A 164 2.76 -7.70 -10.44
C MET A 164 1.52 -8.54 -10.10
N GLU A 165 0.53 -8.57 -10.98
CA GLU A 165 -0.70 -9.36 -10.79
C GLU A 165 -0.40 -10.85 -10.56
N LEU A 166 0.52 -11.43 -11.32
CA LEU A 166 0.93 -12.83 -11.16
C LEU A 166 1.68 -13.06 -9.85
N GLY A 167 2.53 -12.12 -9.43
CA GLY A 167 3.26 -12.18 -8.17
C GLY A 167 2.31 -12.32 -6.99
N ASP A 168 1.31 -11.48 -6.88
CA ASP A 168 0.31 -11.54 -5.80
C ASP A 168 -0.44 -12.87 -5.77
N ARG A 169 -0.80 -13.40 -6.92
CA ARG A 169 -1.46 -14.73 -7.00
C ARG A 169 -0.55 -15.89 -6.59
N VAL A 170 0.76 -15.77 -6.81
CA VAL A 170 1.74 -16.76 -6.36
C VAL A 170 1.94 -16.69 -4.85
N TYR A 171 2.04 -15.48 -4.30
CA TYR A 171 2.26 -15.26 -2.87
C TYR A 171 1.02 -15.56 -2.00
N ALA A 172 -0.17 -15.56 -2.59
CA ALA A 172 -1.43 -15.91 -1.91
C ALA A 172 -1.57 -17.41 -1.57
N ARG A 173 -0.65 -18.26 -2.03
CA ARG A 173 -0.67 -19.73 -1.80
C ARG A 173 0.23 -20.12 -0.64
#